data_697438d6c00cd837779652fe6cc856ee
#
_entry.id   697438d6c00cd837779652fe6cc856ee
#
_cell.length_a   1.000
_cell.length_b   1.000
_cell.length_c   1.000
_cell.angle_alpha   90.00
_cell.angle_beta   90.00
_cell.angle_gamma   90.00
#
_symmetry.space_group_name_H-M   'P 1'
#
loop_
_entity.id
_entity.type
_entity.pdbx_description
1 polymer ?
#
loop_
_entity_poly.entity_id
_entity_poly.type
_entity_poly.pdbx_seq_one_letter_code
_entity_poly.pdbx_strand_id
1 'polypeptide(L)'
;QHGEVLVINHKKNEGLGAAVRTGLLSAHNVKADIVVKYDADLQHIPLDILSLIKPIDHDEADIVYGNRFEKMNYKMPFIRKMGNKVFTNLMKWLTGWPLMDSQPGIFAVNSVFLSNFYLPGDYNYTQQILLDAYHRNLRFSHVLVTFNKRDKGKSFVSLSYPFKVIPQIIQVIIGVKPLKIFGPIGLLFLSLGIIVFLFQFISYLLNFTEKPVENVNLVLGSLLFGIQILCFGFLADLVVKMNRNLIEVLDRKKNRHD
;
A
#
# COMPACT_ATOMS: atom_id res chain seq x y z
N GLN A 1 1.56 -21.29 -33.08
CA GLN A 1 1.78 -19.86 -33.34
C GLN A 1 2.58 -19.31 -32.17
N HIS A 2 3.87 -19.03 -32.38
CA HIS A 2 4.66 -18.30 -31.38
C HIS A 2 4.21 -16.85 -31.46
N GLY A 3 3.65 -16.34 -30.34
CA GLY A 3 3.25 -14.94 -30.24
C GLY A 3 4.46 -14.01 -30.46
N GLU A 4 4.21 -12.80 -30.85
CA GLU A 4 5.27 -11.80 -31.00
C GLU A 4 5.98 -11.56 -29.67
N VAL A 5 7.31 -11.64 -29.70
CA VAL A 5 8.16 -11.33 -28.54
C VAL A 5 8.73 -9.92 -28.72
N LEU A 6 8.31 -9.01 -27.84
CA LEU A 6 8.88 -7.68 -27.75
C LEU A 6 9.88 -7.62 -26.60
N VAL A 7 11.15 -7.37 -26.91
CA VAL A 7 12.21 -7.20 -25.89
C VAL A 7 12.45 -5.71 -25.64
N ILE A 8 12.31 -5.29 -24.37
CA ILE A 8 12.52 -3.91 -23.95
C ILE A 8 13.70 -3.87 -22.96
N ASN A 9 14.74 -3.14 -23.33
CA ASN A 9 15.96 -3.03 -22.51
C ASN A 9 16.06 -1.66 -21.86
N HIS A 10 16.33 -1.63 -20.56
CA HIS A 10 16.74 -0.41 -19.85
C HIS A 10 18.24 -0.16 -20.07
N LYS A 11 18.65 1.10 -20.21
CA LYS A 11 20.07 1.47 -20.36
C LYS A 11 20.91 1.14 -19.14
N LYS A 12 20.29 1.07 -17.96
CA LYS A 12 20.90 0.73 -16.68
C LYS A 12 19.88 -0.04 -15.81
N ASN A 13 20.34 -0.71 -14.77
CA ASN A 13 19.46 -1.33 -13.79
C ASN A 13 18.72 -0.24 -12.97
N GLU A 14 17.42 -0.10 -13.19
CA GLU A 14 16.52 0.84 -12.52
C GLU A 14 15.62 0.17 -11.47
N GLY A 15 15.81 -1.13 -11.26
CA GLY A 15 15.04 -1.93 -10.31
C GLY A 15 13.77 -2.56 -10.89
N LEU A 16 13.17 -3.46 -10.10
CA LEU A 16 12.01 -4.25 -10.54
C LEU A 16 10.76 -3.40 -10.78
N GLY A 17 10.54 -2.38 -9.95
CA GLY A 17 9.37 -1.50 -10.11
C GLY A 17 9.40 -0.71 -11.42
N ALA A 18 10.59 -0.21 -11.82
CA ALA A 18 10.79 0.45 -13.10
C ALA A 18 10.52 -0.52 -14.27
N ALA A 19 11.01 -1.76 -14.17
CA ALA A 19 10.76 -2.77 -15.20
C ALA A 19 9.26 -3.10 -15.35
N VAL A 20 8.55 -3.25 -14.21
CA VAL A 20 7.09 -3.48 -14.22
C VAL A 20 6.36 -2.28 -14.82
N ARG A 21 6.69 -1.06 -14.42
CA ARG A 21 6.11 0.16 -15.01
C ARG A 21 6.30 0.23 -16.51
N THR A 22 7.51 -0.03 -17.01
CA THR A 22 7.81 -0.08 -18.45
C THR A 22 7.00 -1.15 -19.15
N GLY A 23 6.89 -2.35 -18.58
CA GLY A 23 6.07 -3.43 -19.12
C GLY A 23 4.59 -3.06 -19.23
N LEU A 24 4.01 -2.48 -18.17
CA LEU A 24 2.61 -2.03 -18.17
C LEU A 24 2.36 -0.89 -19.18
N LEU A 25 3.27 0.09 -19.28
CA LEU A 25 3.18 1.16 -20.28
C LEU A 25 3.26 0.60 -21.71
N SER A 26 4.15 -0.35 -21.96
CA SER A 26 4.27 -0.99 -23.26
C SER A 26 3.03 -1.78 -23.64
N ALA A 27 2.45 -2.50 -22.67
CA ALA A 27 1.19 -3.21 -22.86
C ALA A 27 0.01 -2.26 -23.13
N HIS A 28 -0.04 -1.11 -22.46
CA HIS A 28 -1.02 -0.06 -22.76
C HIS A 28 -0.87 0.46 -24.19
N ASN A 29 0.36 0.73 -24.63
CA ASN A 29 0.63 1.24 -25.98
C ASN A 29 0.21 0.27 -27.10
N VAL A 30 0.31 -1.03 -26.87
CA VAL A 30 -0.19 -2.06 -27.81
C VAL A 30 -1.68 -2.39 -27.61
N LYS A 31 -2.39 -1.64 -26.75
CA LYS A 31 -3.82 -1.80 -26.44
C LYS A 31 -4.17 -3.21 -25.94
N ALA A 32 -3.35 -3.76 -25.06
CA ALA A 32 -3.63 -5.07 -24.48
C ALA A 32 -4.89 -5.01 -23.59
N ASP A 33 -5.78 -5.97 -23.74
CA ASP A 33 -7.01 -6.09 -22.92
C ASP A 33 -6.69 -6.57 -21.53
N ILE A 34 -5.80 -7.56 -21.40
CA ILE A 34 -5.37 -8.14 -20.12
C ILE A 34 -3.84 -8.27 -20.13
N VAL A 35 -3.22 -7.88 -19.03
CA VAL A 35 -1.77 -8.00 -18.81
C VAL A 35 -1.50 -8.84 -17.58
N VAL A 36 -0.65 -9.85 -17.73
CA VAL A 36 -0.17 -10.67 -16.62
C VAL A 36 1.32 -10.39 -16.39
N LYS A 37 1.64 -9.89 -15.20
CA LYS A 37 3.03 -9.80 -14.75
C LYS A 37 3.49 -11.17 -14.27
N TYR A 38 4.57 -11.67 -14.85
CA TYR A 38 5.12 -12.98 -14.55
C TYR A 38 6.65 -12.90 -14.40
N ASP A 39 7.21 -13.59 -13.37
CA ASP A 39 8.66 -13.67 -13.16
C ASP A 39 9.25 -14.89 -13.87
N ALA A 40 10.36 -14.72 -14.60
CA ALA A 40 11.04 -15.79 -15.34
C ALA A 40 11.98 -16.64 -14.46
N ASP A 41 11.71 -16.76 -13.14
CA ASP A 41 12.55 -17.47 -12.17
C ASP A 41 12.05 -18.89 -11.83
N LEU A 42 11.07 -19.37 -12.59
CA LEU A 42 10.44 -20.69 -12.47
C LEU A 42 9.75 -20.96 -11.11
N GLN A 43 9.48 -19.93 -10.33
CA GLN A 43 8.76 -20.09 -9.06
C GLN A 43 7.26 -20.28 -9.26
N HIS A 44 6.69 -19.77 -10.34
CA HIS A 44 5.28 -19.92 -10.73
C HIS A 44 5.12 -20.88 -11.89
N ILE A 45 3.96 -21.51 -12.02
CA ILE A 45 3.63 -22.38 -13.16
C ILE A 45 2.78 -21.62 -14.18
N PRO A 46 2.99 -21.86 -15.49
CA PRO A 46 2.23 -21.14 -16.54
C PRO A 46 0.71 -21.33 -16.45
N LEU A 47 0.22 -22.45 -15.93
CA LEU A 47 -1.21 -22.71 -15.76
C LEU A 47 -1.90 -21.71 -14.79
N ASP A 48 -1.15 -21.12 -13.86
CA ASP A 48 -1.70 -20.10 -12.94
C ASP A 48 -2.09 -18.82 -13.68
N ILE A 49 -1.56 -18.56 -14.89
CA ILE A 49 -1.96 -17.44 -15.74
C ILE A 49 -3.45 -17.50 -16.06
N LEU A 50 -3.96 -18.67 -16.42
CA LEU A 50 -5.39 -18.86 -16.71
C LEU A 50 -6.27 -18.55 -15.50
N SER A 51 -5.82 -18.94 -14.31
CA SER A 51 -6.52 -18.64 -13.06
C SER A 51 -6.57 -17.13 -12.76
N LEU A 52 -5.50 -16.39 -13.09
CA LEU A 52 -5.43 -14.93 -12.91
C LEU A 52 -6.32 -14.17 -13.91
N ILE A 53 -6.41 -14.65 -15.14
CA ILE A 53 -7.21 -14.02 -16.20
C ILE A 53 -8.71 -14.21 -15.96
N LYS A 54 -9.13 -15.37 -15.45
CA LYS A 54 -10.53 -15.74 -15.34
C LYS A 54 -11.43 -14.71 -14.63
N PRO A 55 -11.09 -14.11 -13.47
CA PRO A 55 -11.94 -13.10 -12.84
C PRO A 55 -12.06 -11.81 -13.66
N ILE A 56 -11.03 -11.49 -14.47
CA ILE A 56 -11.07 -10.34 -15.38
C ILE A 56 -11.96 -10.63 -16.59
N ASP A 57 -11.81 -11.79 -17.18
CA ASP A 57 -12.58 -12.23 -18.35
C ASP A 57 -14.08 -12.33 -18.05
N HIS A 58 -14.45 -12.69 -16.80
CA HIS A 58 -15.83 -12.69 -16.33
C HIS A 58 -16.34 -11.32 -15.83
N ASP A 59 -15.57 -10.25 -16.00
CA ASP A 59 -15.90 -8.90 -15.51
C ASP A 59 -16.16 -8.83 -13.98
N GLU A 60 -15.49 -9.70 -13.20
CA GLU A 60 -15.58 -9.72 -11.75
C GLU A 60 -14.52 -8.85 -11.08
N ALA A 61 -13.39 -8.58 -11.76
CA ALA A 61 -12.25 -7.83 -11.23
C ALA A 61 -11.52 -7.04 -12.31
N ASP A 62 -10.91 -5.92 -11.92
CA ASP A 62 -10.03 -5.10 -12.76
C ASP A 62 -8.57 -5.41 -12.48
N ILE A 63 -8.29 -5.94 -11.28
CA ILE A 63 -6.97 -6.38 -10.82
C ILE A 63 -7.08 -7.67 -10.01
N VAL A 64 -6.22 -8.64 -10.30
CA VAL A 64 -6.19 -9.97 -9.67
C VAL A 64 -4.79 -10.28 -9.18
N TYR A 65 -4.64 -10.57 -7.88
CA TYR A 65 -3.39 -10.97 -7.28
C TYR A 65 -3.32 -12.48 -7.04
N GLY A 66 -2.14 -13.05 -7.31
CA GLY A 66 -1.85 -14.45 -6.99
C GLY A 66 -1.53 -14.64 -5.50
N ASN A 67 -2.39 -15.34 -4.75
CA ASN A 67 -2.11 -15.75 -3.38
C ASN A 67 -1.26 -17.03 -3.40
N ARG A 68 0.00 -16.92 -2.92
CA ARG A 68 0.95 -18.03 -2.90
C ARG A 68 0.96 -18.83 -1.60
N PHE A 69 0.36 -18.30 -0.50
CA PHE A 69 0.56 -18.89 0.84
C PHE A 69 -0.10 -20.24 1.06
N GLU A 70 -1.16 -20.55 0.34
CA GLU A 70 -1.86 -21.83 0.48
C GLU A 70 -1.26 -22.96 -0.36
N LYS A 71 -0.58 -22.62 -1.48
CA LYS A 71 0.04 -23.60 -2.40
C LYS A 71 1.56 -23.44 -2.47
N MET A 72 2.20 -23.12 -1.35
CA MET A 72 3.64 -22.94 -1.28
C MET A 72 4.34 -24.28 -0.98
N ASN A 73 5.24 -24.70 -1.86
CA ASN A 73 5.97 -25.97 -1.76
C ASN A 73 7.27 -25.89 -0.93
N TYR A 74 7.49 -24.81 -0.17
CA TYR A 74 8.65 -24.68 0.71
C TYR A 74 8.36 -23.81 1.93
N LYS A 75 9.19 -23.93 3.00
CA LYS A 75 9.08 -23.08 4.19
C LYS A 75 9.74 -21.73 3.93
N MET A 76 8.94 -20.68 3.84
CA MET A 76 9.43 -19.29 3.75
C MET A 76 10.19 -18.91 5.03
N PRO A 77 11.33 -18.20 4.96
CA PRO A 77 12.02 -17.66 6.14
C PRO A 77 11.08 -16.82 7.00
N PHE A 78 11.17 -17.01 8.33
CA PHE A 78 10.24 -16.39 9.29
C PHE A 78 10.17 -14.87 9.15
N ILE A 79 11.30 -14.18 9.02
CA ILE A 79 11.38 -12.72 8.86
C ILE A 79 10.61 -12.26 7.61
N ARG A 80 10.74 -12.97 6.48
CA ARG A 80 10.05 -12.67 5.24
C ARG A 80 8.54 -12.89 5.37
N LYS A 81 8.13 -13.98 6.03
CA LYS A 81 6.72 -14.29 6.30
C LYS A 81 6.08 -13.23 7.19
N MET A 82 6.79 -12.83 8.26
CA MET A 82 6.34 -11.78 9.19
C MET A 82 6.22 -10.42 8.48
N GLY A 83 7.23 -10.02 7.72
CA GLY A 83 7.20 -8.78 6.94
C GLY A 83 6.02 -8.74 5.96
N ASN A 84 5.80 -9.83 5.20
CA ASN A 84 4.65 -9.90 4.31
C ASN A 84 3.32 -9.82 5.08
N LYS A 85 3.20 -10.51 6.23
CA LYS A 85 1.97 -10.46 7.05
C LYS A 85 1.69 -9.05 7.57
N VAL A 86 2.72 -8.32 8.02
CA VAL A 86 2.59 -6.92 8.46
C VAL A 86 2.08 -6.04 7.32
N PHE A 87 2.70 -6.13 6.14
CA PHE A 87 2.26 -5.37 4.96
C PHE A 87 0.85 -5.76 4.52
N THR A 88 0.54 -7.04 4.48
CA THR A 88 -0.80 -7.50 4.08
C THR A 88 -1.87 -6.98 5.04
N ASN A 89 -1.63 -7.06 6.35
CA ASN A 89 -2.57 -6.52 7.36
C ASN A 89 -2.71 -5.00 7.25
N LEU A 90 -1.60 -4.30 7.00
CA LEU A 90 -1.63 -2.87 6.76
C LEU A 90 -2.48 -2.51 5.54
N MET A 91 -2.27 -3.20 4.42
CA MET A 91 -3.04 -2.97 3.20
C MET A 91 -4.51 -3.34 3.37
N LYS A 92 -4.83 -4.43 4.09
CA LYS A 92 -6.22 -4.75 4.51
C LYS A 92 -6.86 -3.60 5.26
N TRP A 93 -6.16 -3.07 6.26
CA TRP A 93 -6.67 -1.98 7.08
C TRP A 93 -6.85 -0.67 6.31
N LEU A 94 -5.97 -0.39 5.33
CA LEU A 94 -6.07 0.80 4.49
C LEU A 94 -7.19 0.70 3.46
N THR A 95 -7.28 -0.42 2.75
CA THR A 95 -8.21 -0.61 1.62
C THR A 95 -9.56 -1.19 2.04
N GLY A 96 -9.61 -1.98 3.11
CA GLY A 96 -10.79 -2.78 3.47
C GLY A 96 -10.94 -4.04 2.63
N TRP A 97 -10.04 -4.32 1.70
CA TRP A 97 -10.10 -5.51 0.84
C TRP A 97 -9.66 -6.78 1.58
N PRO A 98 -10.23 -7.95 1.25
CA PRO A 98 -9.88 -9.23 1.89
C PRO A 98 -8.54 -9.78 1.37
N LEU A 99 -7.45 -8.98 1.44
CA LEU A 99 -6.14 -9.33 0.92
C LEU A 99 -5.55 -10.52 1.67
N MET A 100 -5.03 -11.51 0.94
CA MET A 100 -4.28 -12.63 1.51
C MET A 100 -2.76 -12.49 1.30
N ASP A 101 -2.36 -11.88 0.19
CA ASP A 101 -0.97 -11.54 -0.12
C ASP A 101 -0.93 -10.15 -0.78
N SER A 102 -0.22 -9.20 -0.16
CA SER A 102 -0.04 -7.85 -0.71
C SER A 102 1.24 -7.70 -1.54
N GLN A 103 2.04 -8.75 -1.62
CA GLN A 103 3.31 -8.79 -2.35
C GLN A 103 3.39 -10.02 -3.27
N PRO A 104 2.41 -10.22 -4.18
CA PRO A 104 2.40 -11.38 -5.04
C PRO A 104 3.60 -11.37 -6.01
N GLY A 105 4.05 -12.56 -6.40
CA GLY A 105 5.01 -12.73 -7.48
C GLY A 105 4.37 -12.50 -8.84
N ILE A 106 3.09 -12.87 -8.99
CA ILE A 106 2.32 -12.71 -10.23
C ILE A 106 1.00 -12.02 -9.96
N PHE A 107 0.54 -11.23 -10.94
CA PHE A 107 -0.77 -10.57 -10.91
C PHE A 107 -1.26 -10.30 -12.34
N ALA A 108 -2.56 -10.07 -12.49
CA ALA A 108 -3.18 -9.66 -13.73
C ALA A 108 -3.91 -8.32 -13.54
N VAL A 109 -3.98 -7.53 -14.61
CA VAL A 109 -4.72 -6.27 -14.69
C VAL A 109 -5.41 -6.16 -16.05
N ASN A 110 -6.55 -5.46 -16.10
CA ASN A 110 -7.26 -5.19 -17.34
C ASN A 110 -6.87 -3.84 -17.97
N SER A 111 -7.45 -3.55 -19.15
CA SER A 111 -7.26 -2.28 -19.87
C SER A 111 -7.74 -1.05 -19.08
N VAL A 112 -8.75 -1.20 -18.20
CA VAL A 112 -9.23 -0.11 -17.33
C VAL A 112 -8.15 0.31 -16.33
N PHE A 113 -7.45 -0.66 -15.72
CA PHE A 113 -6.28 -0.36 -14.88
C PHE A 113 -5.17 0.31 -15.72
N LEU A 114 -4.85 -0.23 -16.90
CA LEU A 114 -3.76 0.23 -17.75
C LEU A 114 -3.94 1.66 -18.27
N SER A 115 -5.18 2.11 -18.46
CA SER A 115 -5.46 3.40 -19.09
C SER A 115 -4.86 4.59 -18.35
N ASN A 116 -4.80 4.55 -17.02
CA ASN A 116 -4.42 5.70 -16.18
C ASN A 116 -3.67 5.31 -14.89
N PHE A 117 -2.95 4.18 -14.88
CA PHE A 117 -2.23 3.77 -13.67
C PHE A 117 -1.07 4.72 -13.34
N TYR A 118 -0.82 4.88 -12.03
CA TYR A 118 0.26 5.71 -11.51
C TYR A 118 1.17 4.92 -10.57
N LEU A 119 2.43 4.71 -10.99
CA LEU A 119 3.46 4.00 -10.25
C LEU A 119 4.70 4.89 -10.10
N PRO A 120 4.74 5.78 -9.11
CA PRO A 120 5.82 6.77 -8.98
C PRO A 120 7.15 6.17 -8.50
N GLY A 121 7.14 5.06 -7.77
CA GLY A 121 8.32 4.50 -7.12
C GLY A 121 8.78 3.17 -7.72
N ASP A 122 10.08 2.89 -7.57
CA ASP A 122 10.71 1.67 -8.06
C ASP A 122 10.71 0.54 -7.01
N TYR A 123 10.39 0.88 -5.76
CA TYR A 123 10.26 -0.07 -4.65
C TYR A 123 8.79 -0.28 -4.29
N ASN A 124 8.45 -1.47 -3.76
CA ASN A 124 7.09 -1.82 -3.32
C ASN A 124 6.00 -1.55 -4.36
N TYR A 125 6.30 -1.79 -5.62
CA TYR A 125 5.37 -1.54 -6.73
C TYR A 125 4.03 -2.26 -6.54
N THR A 126 4.00 -3.44 -5.93
CA THR A 126 2.75 -4.19 -5.68
C THR A 126 1.80 -3.44 -4.74
N GLN A 127 2.32 -2.79 -3.69
CA GLN A 127 1.50 -1.95 -2.83
C GLN A 127 1.04 -0.67 -3.55
N GLN A 128 1.88 -0.08 -4.40
CA GLN A 128 1.50 1.08 -5.21
C GLN A 128 0.38 0.72 -6.19
N ILE A 129 0.45 -0.43 -6.85
CA ILE A 129 -0.62 -0.96 -7.71
C ILE A 129 -1.93 -1.12 -6.92
N LEU A 130 -1.88 -1.72 -5.72
CA LEU A 130 -3.07 -1.86 -4.88
C LEU A 130 -3.67 -0.51 -4.48
N LEU A 131 -2.82 0.47 -4.12
CA LEU A 131 -3.28 1.79 -3.71
C LEU A 131 -3.82 2.59 -4.87
N ASP A 132 -3.19 2.53 -6.04
CA ASP A 132 -3.70 3.15 -7.25
C ASP A 132 -5.08 2.57 -7.62
N ALA A 133 -5.21 1.25 -7.65
CA ALA A 133 -6.48 0.58 -7.89
C ALA A 133 -7.56 0.96 -6.84
N TYR A 134 -7.18 1.03 -5.56
CA TYR A 134 -8.08 1.45 -4.48
C TYR A 134 -8.56 2.90 -4.65
N HIS A 135 -7.65 3.83 -4.98
CA HIS A 135 -7.99 5.24 -5.19
C HIS A 135 -8.91 5.44 -6.39
N ARG A 136 -8.76 4.63 -7.41
CA ARG A 136 -9.61 4.65 -8.62
C ARG A 136 -10.89 3.85 -8.49
N ASN A 137 -11.19 3.30 -7.29
CA ASN A 137 -12.35 2.45 -7.01
C ASN A 137 -12.45 1.22 -7.94
N LEU A 138 -11.31 0.66 -8.36
CA LEU A 138 -11.27 -0.55 -9.18
C LEU A 138 -11.59 -1.79 -8.35
N ARG A 139 -12.09 -2.83 -9.01
CA ARG A 139 -12.48 -4.09 -8.39
C ARG A 139 -11.24 -4.98 -8.22
N PHE A 140 -11.01 -5.43 -7.00
CA PHE A 140 -9.90 -6.31 -6.64
C PHE A 140 -10.39 -7.74 -6.38
N SER A 141 -9.62 -8.72 -6.91
CA SER A 141 -9.78 -10.13 -6.57
C SER A 141 -8.43 -10.79 -6.32
N HIS A 142 -8.44 -12.01 -5.80
CA HIS A 142 -7.26 -12.85 -5.67
C HIS A 142 -7.57 -14.30 -6.00
N VAL A 143 -6.57 -15.01 -6.51
CA VAL A 143 -6.67 -16.44 -6.85
C VAL A 143 -5.49 -17.19 -6.25
N LEU A 144 -5.69 -18.47 -5.97
CA LEU A 144 -4.61 -19.33 -5.46
C LEU A 144 -3.65 -19.68 -6.58
N VAL A 145 -2.35 -19.44 -6.34
CA VAL A 145 -1.29 -19.74 -7.30
C VAL A 145 -0.21 -20.61 -6.66
N THR A 146 0.41 -21.44 -7.47
CA THR A 146 1.52 -22.29 -7.04
C THR A 146 2.79 -21.46 -6.87
N PHE A 147 3.54 -21.72 -5.81
CA PHE A 147 4.82 -21.07 -5.57
C PHE A 147 5.89 -22.07 -5.16
N ASN A 148 6.81 -22.31 -6.08
CA ASN A 148 7.89 -23.27 -5.93
C ASN A 148 9.14 -22.64 -5.28
N LYS A 149 10.01 -23.46 -4.74
CA LYS A 149 11.33 -23.03 -4.30
C LYS A 149 12.15 -22.57 -5.51
N ARG A 150 12.85 -21.44 -5.36
CA ARG A 150 13.77 -20.95 -6.38
C ARG A 150 14.95 -21.92 -6.57
N ASP A 151 15.23 -22.29 -7.81
CA ASP A 151 16.34 -23.21 -8.12
C ASP A 151 17.71 -22.51 -8.08
N LYS A 152 17.77 -21.23 -8.46
CA LYS A 152 19.01 -20.44 -8.53
C LYS A 152 18.81 -19.03 -7.95
N GLY A 153 19.87 -18.50 -7.31
CA GLY A 153 19.93 -17.14 -6.76
C GLY A 153 19.77 -17.07 -5.23
N LYS A 154 20.35 -16.02 -4.63
CA LYS A 154 20.25 -15.74 -3.18
C LYS A 154 19.11 -14.77 -2.89
N SER A 155 18.43 -14.95 -1.77
CA SER A 155 17.42 -13.97 -1.29
C SER A 155 18.12 -12.69 -0.83
N PHE A 156 17.64 -11.53 -1.30
CA PHE A 156 18.19 -10.22 -0.94
C PHE A 156 17.66 -9.66 0.39
N VAL A 157 16.96 -10.47 1.20
CA VAL A 157 16.42 -10.01 2.50
C VAL A 157 17.53 -9.98 3.53
N SER A 158 18.01 -8.76 3.84
CA SER A 158 19.00 -8.47 4.88
C SER A 158 18.33 -8.20 6.23
N LEU A 159 19.07 -8.32 7.35
CA LEU A 159 18.65 -7.90 8.70
C LEU A 159 18.31 -6.40 8.78
N SER A 160 18.85 -5.56 7.88
CA SER A 160 18.49 -4.15 7.75
C SER A 160 17.15 -3.91 7.04
N TYR A 161 16.49 -4.96 6.53
CA TYR A 161 15.21 -4.85 5.81
C TYR A 161 14.11 -4.13 6.60
N PRO A 162 13.86 -4.40 7.90
CA PRO A 162 12.85 -3.69 8.67
C PRO A 162 13.05 -2.18 8.69
N PHE A 163 14.30 -1.71 8.85
CA PHE A 163 14.60 -0.27 8.89
C PHE A 163 14.37 0.44 7.56
N LYS A 164 14.51 -0.25 6.43
CA LYS A 164 14.19 0.28 5.10
C LYS A 164 12.70 0.30 4.82
N VAL A 165 11.97 -0.59 5.46
CA VAL A 165 10.54 -0.83 5.22
C VAL A 165 9.65 0.09 6.06
N ILE A 166 10.03 0.38 7.32
CA ILE A 166 9.23 1.25 8.21
C ILE A 166 8.95 2.64 7.60
N PRO A 167 9.94 3.39 7.07
CA PRO A 167 9.66 4.67 6.42
C PRO A 167 8.69 4.54 5.23
N GLN A 168 8.80 3.48 4.46
CA GLN A 168 7.91 3.23 3.33
C GLN A 168 6.47 2.93 3.77
N ILE A 169 6.30 2.16 4.87
CA ILE A 169 4.99 1.93 5.48
C ILE A 169 4.36 3.25 5.91
N ILE A 170 5.12 4.09 6.62
CA ILE A 170 4.66 5.39 7.08
C ILE A 170 4.24 6.26 5.89
N GLN A 171 5.08 6.33 4.86
CA GLN A 171 4.78 7.09 3.64
C GLN A 171 3.49 6.60 2.95
N VAL A 172 3.30 5.28 2.84
CA VAL A 172 2.07 4.69 2.28
C VAL A 172 0.84 5.09 3.11
N ILE A 173 0.90 4.99 4.43
CA ILE A 173 -0.25 5.32 5.28
C ILE A 173 -0.58 6.82 5.20
N ILE A 174 0.45 7.68 5.26
CA ILE A 174 0.26 9.15 5.14
C ILE A 174 -0.33 9.50 3.77
N GLY A 175 0.07 8.81 2.71
CA GLY A 175 -0.44 9.03 1.36
C GLY A 175 -1.87 8.55 1.12
N VAL A 176 -2.45 7.74 2.02
CA VAL A 176 -3.80 7.15 1.82
C VAL A 176 -4.81 7.60 2.86
N LYS A 177 -4.47 7.51 4.14
CA LYS A 177 -5.37 7.82 5.27
C LYS A 177 -4.59 8.43 6.43
N PRO A 178 -4.06 9.66 6.27
CA PRO A 178 -3.20 10.29 7.29
C PRO A 178 -3.88 10.44 8.64
N LEU A 179 -5.18 10.72 8.69
CA LEU A 179 -5.94 10.82 9.93
C LEU A 179 -5.95 9.53 10.76
N LYS A 180 -5.74 8.37 10.14
CA LYS A 180 -5.62 7.09 10.88
C LYS A 180 -4.33 6.99 11.71
N ILE A 181 -3.30 7.80 11.40
CA ILE A 181 -2.07 7.91 12.20
C ILE A 181 -2.15 9.12 13.13
N PHE A 182 -2.33 10.31 12.54
CA PHE A 182 -2.29 11.56 13.30
C PHE A 182 -3.45 11.69 14.29
N GLY A 183 -4.65 11.14 13.96
CA GLY A 183 -5.82 11.19 14.81
C GLY A 183 -5.59 10.55 16.19
N PRO A 184 -5.26 9.25 16.27
CA PRO A 184 -5.01 8.58 17.56
C PRO A 184 -3.87 9.21 18.36
N ILE A 185 -2.78 9.65 17.69
CA ILE A 185 -1.63 10.29 18.35
C ILE A 185 -2.06 11.65 18.93
N GLY A 186 -2.76 12.48 18.15
CA GLY A 186 -3.25 13.78 18.62
C GLY A 186 -4.24 13.63 19.77
N LEU A 187 -5.17 12.68 19.69
CA LEU A 187 -6.11 12.37 20.78
C LEU A 187 -5.41 11.86 22.04
N LEU A 188 -4.34 11.08 21.89
CA LEU A 188 -3.53 10.61 23.01
C LEU A 188 -2.93 11.78 23.79
N PHE A 189 -2.31 12.75 23.10
CA PHE A 189 -1.72 13.91 23.74
C PHE A 189 -2.77 14.84 24.33
N LEU A 190 -3.93 15.04 23.68
CA LEU A 190 -5.04 15.79 24.24
C LEU A 190 -5.58 15.13 25.51
N SER A 191 -5.81 13.83 25.48
CA SER A 191 -6.31 13.11 26.66
C SER A 191 -5.29 13.13 27.82
N LEU A 192 -3.99 13.04 27.51
CA LEU A 192 -2.94 13.18 28.53
C LEU A 192 -2.99 14.56 29.19
N GLY A 193 -3.06 15.64 28.39
CA GLY A 193 -3.16 17.00 28.92
C GLY A 193 -4.40 17.21 29.79
N ILE A 194 -5.56 16.70 29.34
CA ILE A 194 -6.81 16.77 30.09
C ILE A 194 -6.73 15.97 31.41
N ILE A 195 -6.23 14.76 31.37
CA ILE A 195 -6.10 13.88 32.55
C ILE A 195 -5.17 14.51 33.58
N VAL A 196 -4.01 15.02 33.16
CA VAL A 196 -3.06 15.69 34.07
C VAL A 196 -3.66 16.97 34.64
N PHE A 197 -4.37 17.75 33.86
CA PHE A 197 -5.09 18.93 34.34
C PHE A 197 -6.13 18.56 35.41
N LEU A 198 -7.01 17.62 35.08
CA LEU A 198 -8.08 17.19 36.02
C LEU A 198 -7.50 16.62 37.32
N PHE A 199 -6.45 15.83 37.24
CA PHE A 199 -5.78 15.28 38.40
C PHE A 199 -5.22 16.37 39.33
N GLN A 200 -4.52 17.36 38.77
CA GLN A 200 -3.96 18.47 39.55
C GLN A 200 -5.08 19.38 40.10
N PHE A 201 -6.10 19.65 39.31
CA PHE A 201 -7.23 20.47 39.75
C PHE A 201 -8.04 19.83 40.92
N ILE A 202 -8.28 18.51 40.82
CA ILE A 202 -8.92 17.73 41.91
C ILE A 202 -8.04 17.72 43.15
N SER A 203 -6.73 17.54 43.00
CA SER A 203 -5.78 17.57 44.13
C SER A 203 -5.79 18.93 44.84
N TYR A 204 -5.92 20.01 44.10
CA TYR A 204 -6.10 21.36 44.67
C TYR A 204 -7.42 21.50 45.41
N LEU A 205 -8.55 21.02 44.87
CA LEU A 205 -9.85 21.06 45.55
C LEU A 205 -9.87 20.27 46.84
N LEU A 206 -9.08 19.19 46.93
CA LEU A 206 -8.93 18.36 48.11
C LEU A 206 -7.86 18.89 49.09
N ASN A 207 -7.31 20.09 48.83
CA ASN A 207 -6.26 20.73 49.64
C ASN A 207 -4.94 19.92 49.76
N PHE A 208 -4.64 19.08 48.76
CA PHE A 208 -3.35 18.38 48.68
C PHE A 208 -2.25 19.24 48.05
N THR A 209 -2.61 20.27 47.28
CA THR A 209 -1.67 21.16 46.61
C THR A 209 -2.09 22.63 46.82
N GLU A 210 -1.10 23.54 46.83
CA GLU A 210 -1.35 24.99 46.98
C GLU A 210 -1.81 25.66 45.71
N LYS A 211 -1.57 25.05 44.54
CA LYS A 211 -1.87 25.66 43.22
C LYS A 211 -2.84 24.78 42.46
N PRO A 212 -3.81 25.38 41.72
CA PRO A 212 -4.76 24.66 40.89
C PRO A 212 -4.09 23.79 39.81
N VAL A 213 -2.95 24.26 39.27
CA VAL A 213 -2.12 23.55 38.31
C VAL A 213 -0.65 23.81 38.63
N GLU A 214 0.06 22.75 39.06
CA GLU A 214 1.50 22.84 39.38
C GLU A 214 2.35 22.78 38.10
N ASN A 215 2.00 21.88 37.18
CA ASN A 215 2.77 21.61 35.97
C ASN A 215 2.08 22.22 34.73
N VAL A 216 1.89 23.54 34.72
CA VAL A 216 1.24 24.27 33.62
C VAL A 216 1.85 23.97 32.26
N ASN A 217 3.19 23.91 32.20
CA ASN A 217 3.92 23.63 30.94
C ASN A 217 3.62 22.24 30.38
N LEU A 218 3.45 21.23 31.25
CA LEU A 218 3.11 19.86 30.83
C LEU A 218 1.68 19.81 30.28
N VAL A 219 0.73 20.45 30.97
CA VAL A 219 -0.67 20.51 30.55
C VAL A 219 -0.80 21.25 29.23
N LEU A 220 -0.31 22.51 29.16
CA LEU A 220 -0.40 23.31 27.94
C LEU A 220 0.39 22.70 26.79
N GLY A 221 1.60 22.19 27.05
CA GLY A 221 2.43 21.52 26.05
C GLY A 221 1.73 20.32 25.45
N SER A 222 1.12 19.44 26.26
CA SER A 222 0.38 18.27 25.80
C SER A 222 -0.86 18.67 24.97
N LEU A 223 -1.64 19.65 25.45
CA LEU A 223 -2.84 20.12 24.73
C LEU A 223 -2.46 20.76 23.38
N LEU A 224 -1.51 21.68 23.35
CA LEU A 224 -1.07 22.36 22.12
C LEU A 224 -0.49 21.35 21.13
N PHE A 225 0.35 20.44 21.59
CA PHE A 225 0.95 19.41 20.72
C PHE A 225 -0.12 18.46 20.16
N GLY A 226 -1.10 18.06 20.96
CA GLY A 226 -2.25 17.27 20.52
C GLY A 226 -3.07 17.96 19.46
N ILE A 227 -3.42 19.25 19.65
CA ILE A 227 -4.12 20.05 18.65
C ILE A 227 -3.30 20.17 17.37
N GLN A 228 -2.00 20.47 17.49
CA GLN A 228 -1.11 20.62 16.34
C GLN A 228 -1.03 19.33 15.49
N ILE A 229 -0.89 18.16 16.13
CA ILE A 229 -0.90 16.86 15.44
C ILE A 229 -2.22 16.63 14.71
N LEU A 230 -3.36 16.93 15.34
CA LEU A 230 -4.68 16.82 14.70
C LEU A 230 -4.80 17.75 13.49
N CYS A 231 -4.36 19.00 13.61
CA CYS A 231 -4.35 19.95 12.48
C CYS A 231 -3.52 19.43 11.32
N PHE A 232 -2.31 18.89 11.58
CA PHE A 232 -1.50 18.27 10.53
C PHE A 232 -2.20 17.07 9.90
N GLY A 233 -2.86 16.24 10.71
CA GLY A 233 -3.65 15.10 10.22
C GLY A 233 -4.77 15.53 9.27
N PHE A 234 -5.53 16.58 9.64
CA PHE A 234 -6.60 17.13 8.80
C PHE A 234 -6.06 17.76 7.51
N LEU A 235 -4.98 18.53 7.59
CA LEU A 235 -4.35 19.11 6.39
C LEU A 235 -3.85 18.04 5.43
N ALA A 236 -3.17 17.02 5.94
CA ALA A 236 -2.71 15.90 5.13
C ALA A 236 -3.88 15.14 4.48
N ASP A 237 -4.99 14.91 5.20
CA ASP A 237 -6.19 14.25 4.69
C ASP A 237 -6.86 15.09 3.59
N LEU A 238 -6.88 16.41 3.76
CA LEU A 238 -7.38 17.33 2.74
C LEU A 238 -6.55 17.26 1.46
N VAL A 239 -5.21 17.25 1.56
CA VAL A 239 -4.31 17.14 0.41
C VAL A 239 -4.53 15.81 -0.33
N VAL A 240 -4.66 14.69 0.40
CA VAL A 240 -4.95 13.37 -0.21
C VAL A 240 -6.28 13.39 -0.96
N LYS A 241 -7.33 13.97 -0.36
CA LYS A 241 -8.64 14.11 -1.01
C LYS A 241 -8.60 14.99 -2.25
N MET A 242 -7.89 16.12 -2.17
CA MET A 242 -7.73 17.03 -3.32
C MET A 242 -7.02 16.36 -4.48
N ASN A 243 -5.94 15.63 -4.22
CA ASN A 243 -5.22 14.86 -5.25
C ASN A 243 -6.13 13.80 -5.89
N ARG A 244 -6.93 13.09 -5.10
CA ARG A 244 -7.88 12.11 -5.60
C ARG A 244 -8.93 12.73 -6.52
N ASN A 245 -9.54 13.83 -6.10
CA ASN A 245 -10.53 14.56 -6.91
C ASN A 245 -9.92 15.08 -8.22
N LEU A 246 -8.66 15.54 -8.18
CA LEU A 246 -7.94 15.99 -9.38
C LEU A 246 -7.75 14.83 -10.38
N ILE A 247 -7.34 13.65 -9.92
CA ILE A 247 -7.20 12.47 -10.76
C ILE A 247 -8.55 12.09 -11.39
N GLU A 248 -9.63 12.06 -10.61
CA GLU A 248 -10.97 11.75 -11.13
C GLU A 248 -11.44 12.77 -12.22
N VAL A 249 -11.14 14.06 -12.03
CA VAL A 249 -11.48 15.09 -13.02
C VAL A 249 -10.67 14.94 -14.31
N LEU A 250 -9.39 14.61 -14.19
CA LEU A 250 -8.52 14.36 -15.35
C LEU A 250 -8.98 13.12 -16.15
N ASP A 251 -9.35 12.05 -15.46
CA ASP A 251 -9.87 10.83 -16.08
C ASP A 251 -11.20 11.08 -16.82
N ARG A 252 -12.11 11.87 -16.23
CA ARG A 252 -13.36 12.25 -16.89
C ARG A 252 -13.16 13.13 -18.12
N LYS A 253 -12.14 14.00 -18.13
CA LYS A 253 -11.81 14.81 -19.30
C LYS A 253 -11.24 13.96 -20.44
N LYS A 254 -10.37 12.99 -20.12
CA LYS A 254 -9.78 12.10 -21.13
C LYS A 254 -10.86 11.25 -21.81
N ASN A 255 -11.76 10.64 -21.04
CA ASN A 255 -12.86 9.82 -21.56
C ASN A 255 -13.95 10.61 -22.33
N ARG A 256 -13.87 11.93 -22.41
CA ARG A 256 -14.78 12.77 -23.24
C ARG A 256 -14.16 13.14 -24.60
N HIS A 257 -12.87 12.88 -24.77
CA HIS A 257 -12.15 13.22 -25.99
C HIS A 257 -11.79 11.96 -26.82
N ASP A 258 -11.99 10.76 -26.25
CA ASP A 258 -11.99 9.45 -26.94
C ASP A 258 -13.44 9.05 -27.31
#